data_778391f90a562f9e2cd401e0067aa38f
#
_entry.id   778391f90a562f9e2cd401e0067aa38f
#
_cell.length_a   1.000
_cell.length_b   1.000
_cell.length_c   1.000
_cell.angle_alpha   90.00
_cell.angle_beta   90.00
_cell.angle_gamma   90.00
#
_symmetry.space_group_name_H-M   'P 1'
#
loop_
_entity.id
_entity.type
_entity.pdbx_description
1 polymer ?
#
loop_
_entity_poly.entity_id
_entity_poly.type
_entity_poly.pdbx_seq_one_letter_code
_entity_poly.pdbx_strand_id
1 'polypeptide(L)'
;MLGALAQRKMATGVLQRVRGGLALAKSGAHPAGQPLVWGRGFATSSSRNREDSWFKSLFVRKVDPRKDAHANLLTKNEESNLYKIQFHNVKPECLDAYNKLCEDVLPSIHADKYYPCELVGTWNTWYGEQDQAVHLWRYRGGYPALTEVMNKLRQNKEFTAYRKERGKMLLSRRNQLLLEFSFWNEPVPREGPNIYELRSYQLRPGTMIEWGNYWARAIGLRQHNREAVGGFFSQIGNLYMVHHLWAYKDLQSREDTRNAAWQEEGWHEVVYYTVPLIQHMDSRIMIPTKASPMQ
;
A
#
# COMPACT_ATOMS: atom_id res chain seq x y z
N MET A 1 -12.20 56.45 1.83
CA MET A 1 -13.04 56.40 0.64
C MET A 1 -13.26 54.91 0.41
N LEU A 2 -14.39 54.33 0.91
CA LEU A 2 -15.64 54.04 0.17
C LEU A 2 -15.35 53.11 -0.97
N GLY A 3 -15.81 51.93 -1.07
CA GLY A 3 -16.99 51.08 -0.73
C GLY A 3 -16.96 50.02 -1.76
N ALA A 4 -17.58 48.90 -1.81
CA ALA A 4 -18.91 48.54 -1.37
C ALA A 4 -19.06 47.02 -1.31
N LEU A 5 -19.94 46.57 -0.46
CA LEU A 5 -20.54 45.26 -0.31
C LEU A 5 -21.20 44.77 -1.64
N ALA A 6 -21.14 43.46 -1.87
CA ALA A 6 -22.22 42.76 -2.56
C ALA A 6 -22.46 41.39 -1.91
N GLN A 7 -23.52 41.33 -1.11
CA GLN A 7 -24.21 40.11 -0.70
C GLN A 7 -25.08 39.61 -1.87
N ARG A 8 -25.14 38.28 -2.08
CA ARG A 8 -26.32 37.57 -2.63
C ARG A 8 -26.29 36.11 -2.20
N LYS A 9 -27.18 35.83 -1.26
CA LYS A 9 -28.46 35.11 -1.30
C LYS A 9 -28.38 33.60 -1.41
N MET A 10 -28.77 33.00 -0.29
CA MET A 10 -29.19 31.61 -0.11
C MET A 10 -30.37 31.25 -1.06
N ALA A 11 -30.37 30.02 -1.52
CA ALA A 11 -31.54 29.37 -2.03
C ALA A 11 -31.75 28.04 -1.31
N THR A 12 -32.74 28.02 -0.46
CA THR A 12 -33.38 26.87 0.16
C THR A 12 -34.22 26.13 -0.84
N GLY A 13 -34.05 24.83 -0.97
CA GLY A 13 -34.86 23.92 -1.77
C GLY A 13 -35.28 22.69 -0.98
N VAL A 14 -36.40 22.78 -0.41
CA VAL A 14 -37.55 21.90 -0.14
C VAL A 14 -37.37 20.39 -0.31
N LEU A 15 -37.52 19.71 0.83
CA LEU A 15 -37.84 18.28 0.97
C LEU A 15 -39.25 17.99 0.45
N GLN A 16 -39.42 17.02 -0.44
CA GLN A 16 -40.67 16.33 -0.67
C GLN A 16 -40.62 14.88 -0.22
N ARG A 17 -41.33 14.61 0.87
CA ARG A 17 -41.73 13.26 1.32
C ARG A 17 -42.87 12.76 0.41
N VAL A 18 -42.72 11.57 -0.13
CA VAL A 18 -43.83 10.78 -0.64
C VAL A 18 -44.07 9.60 0.30
N ARG A 19 -45.24 9.64 0.95
CA ARG A 19 -45.89 8.55 1.66
C ARG A 19 -46.89 7.86 0.73
N GLY A 20 -46.97 6.54 0.82
CA GLY A 20 -48.07 5.72 0.32
C GLY A 20 -47.58 4.29 0.17
N GLY A 21 -48.17 3.24 0.68
CA GLY A 21 -49.45 2.97 1.26
C GLY A 21 -49.48 1.43 1.34
N LEU A 22 -49.82 0.90 2.52
CA LEU A 22 -50.07 -0.52 2.74
C LEU A 22 -51.31 -0.99 1.93
N ALA A 23 -51.21 -2.19 1.34
CA ALA A 23 -52.39 -2.98 1.01
C ALA A 23 -52.21 -4.42 1.48
N LEU A 24 -52.97 -4.80 2.50
CA LEU A 24 -53.22 -6.17 2.92
C LEU A 24 -54.20 -6.84 1.94
N ALA A 25 -53.95 -8.09 1.56
CA ALA A 25 -54.98 -9.00 1.08
C ALA A 25 -54.80 -10.38 1.64
N LYS A 26 -55.91 -10.95 2.05
CA LYS A 26 -56.14 -12.12 2.89
C LYS A 26 -56.05 -13.47 2.17
N SER A 27 -55.61 -14.45 2.93
CA SER A 27 -56.05 -15.85 3.09
C SER A 27 -56.74 -16.60 1.94
N GLY A 28 -56.20 -17.77 1.65
CA GLY A 28 -56.88 -18.88 0.95
C GLY A 28 -56.25 -20.22 1.36
N ALA A 29 -57.06 -21.16 1.83
CA ALA A 29 -56.77 -22.39 2.53
C ALA A 29 -56.15 -23.52 1.66
N HIS A 30 -55.51 -24.47 2.38
CA HIS A 30 -55.05 -25.79 1.93
C HIS A 30 -56.14 -26.73 1.40
N PRO A 31 -55.76 -27.76 0.61
CA PRO A 31 -55.77 -29.09 1.23
C PRO A 31 -54.58 -29.98 0.90
N ALA A 32 -54.46 -30.98 1.73
CA ALA A 32 -53.45 -32.01 1.86
C ALA A 32 -53.34 -33.00 0.68
N GLY A 33 -52.17 -33.64 0.55
CA GLY A 33 -52.12 -34.91 -0.18
C GLY A 33 -50.74 -35.37 -0.66
N GLN A 34 -50.10 -36.16 0.18
CA GLN A 34 -49.25 -37.34 -0.10
C GLN A 34 -47.83 -37.25 -0.69
N PRO A 35 -46.98 -38.27 -0.48
CA PRO A 35 -45.53 -38.13 -0.40
C PRO A 35 -44.84 -38.49 -1.72
N LEU A 36 -43.81 -37.79 -2.08
CA LEU A 36 -42.98 -38.10 -3.23
C LEU A 36 -41.57 -38.54 -2.81
N VAL A 37 -41.30 -39.71 -3.34
CA VAL A 37 -40.10 -40.54 -3.41
C VAL A 37 -38.82 -39.71 -3.69
N TRP A 38 -37.78 -40.01 -2.90
CA TRP A 38 -36.41 -39.55 -3.12
C TRP A 38 -35.81 -40.15 -4.38
N GLY A 39 -35.80 -39.42 -5.48
CA GLY A 39 -34.99 -39.72 -6.65
C GLY A 39 -33.68 -38.98 -6.58
N ARG A 40 -32.56 -39.67 -6.35
CA ARG A 40 -31.22 -39.15 -6.56
C ARG A 40 -31.00 -38.89 -8.05
N GLY A 41 -31.22 -37.69 -8.50
CA GLY A 41 -30.79 -37.21 -9.80
C GLY A 41 -29.37 -36.69 -9.72
N PHE A 42 -28.38 -37.44 -10.27
CA PHE A 42 -27.07 -36.89 -10.61
C PHE A 42 -27.28 -35.89 -11.76
N ALA A 43 -27.27 -34.60 -11.44
CA ALA A 43 -27.17 -33.59 -12.46
C ALA A 43 -25.72 -33.53 -12.94
N THR A 44 -25.43 -34.11 -14.09
CA THR A 44 -24.23 -33.85 -14.86
C THR A 44 -24.29 -32.41 -15.33
N SER A 45 -23.50 -31.55 -14.72
CA SER A 45 -23.31 -30.18 -15.18
C SER A 45 -22.62 -30.21 -16.53
N SER A 46 -23.34 -29.78 -17.55
CA SER A 46 -22.88 -29.68 -18.93
C SER A 46 -21.65 -28.75 -19.03
N SER A 47 -20.67 -29.23 -19.72
CA SER A 47 -19.47 -28.56 -20.20
C SER A 47 -19.81 -27.37 -21.10
N ARG A 48 -19.95 -26.18 -20.49
CA ARG A 48 -19.83 -24.91 -21.19
C ARG A 48 -18.85 -24.05 -20.39
N ASN A 49 -17.60 -24.11 -20.76
CA ASN A 49 -16.55 -23.12 -20.45
C ASN A 49 -15.16 -23.70 -20.78
N ARG A 50 -14.98 -24.27 -21.96
CA ARG A 50 -13.66 -24.78 -22.36
C ARG A 50 -12.87 -23.82 -23.25
N GLU A 51 -13.50 -22.82 -23.85
CA GLU A 51 -12.81 -21.93 -24.80
C GLU A 51 -12.29 -20.64 -24.16
N ASP A 52 -12.93 -20.15 -23.08
CA ASP A 52 -12.40 -18.98 -22.33
C ASP A 52 -11.26 -19.32 -21.36
N SER A 53 -11.01 -20.59 -21.13
CA SER A 53 -10.08 -21.06 -20.10
C SER A 53 -8.62 -21.05 -20.53
N TRP A 54 -8.32 -21.23 -21.83
CA TRP A 54 -6.94 -21.33 -22.26
C TRP A 54 -6.27 -19.95 -22.42
N PHE A 55 -7.01 -18.94 -22.89
CA PHE A 55 -6.52 -17.57 -22.92
C PHE A 55 -6.31 -17.00 -21.49
N LYS A 56 -7.20 -17.33 -20.56
CA LYS A 56 -7.02 -16.96 -19.14
C LYS A 56 -5.85 -17.69 -18.48
N SER A 57 -5.55 -18.93 -18.88
CA SER A 57 -4.41 -19.69 -18.32
C SER A 57 -3.06 -19.24 -18.86
N LEU A 58 -3.01 -18.59 -20.01
CA LEU A 58 -1.79 -17.95 -20.54
C LEU A 58 -1.42 -16.67 -19.79
N PHE A 59 -2.40 -16.03 -19.13
CA PHE A 59 -2.24 -14.70 -18.54
C PHE A 59 -2.40 -14.64 -17.03
N VAL A 60 -2.95 -15.66 -16.37
CA VAL A 60 -3.06 -15.74 -14.92
C VAL A 60 -2.62 -17.12 -14.48
N ARG A 61 -1.48 -17.20 -13.79
CA ARG A 61 -1.11 -18.43 -13.09
C ARG A 61 -2.26 -18.75 -12.14
N LYS A 62 -2.94 -19.87 -12.40
CA LYS A 62 -4.04 -20.34 -11.55
C LYS A 62 -3.43 -20.78 -10.23
N VAL A 63 -3.49 -19.90 -9.26
CA VAL A 63 -3.00 -20.12 -7.91
C VAL A 63 -4.05 -20.93 -7.18
N ASP A 64 -3.68 -22.10 -6.65
CA ASP A 64 -4.56 -22.86 -5.76
C ASP A 64 -4.62 -22.11 -4.41
N PRO A 65 -5.77 -21.54 -4.02
CA PRO A 65 -5.88 -20.72 -2.79
C PRO A 65 -5.48 -21.49 -1.52
N ARG A 66 -5.46 -22.82 -1.58
CA ARG A 66 -5.06 -23.67 -0.45
C ARG A 66 -3.55 -23.92 -0.39
N LYS A 67 -2.87 -23.92 -1.53
CA LYS A 67 -1.42 -24.13 -1.62
C LYS A 67 -0.66 -22.82 -1.56
N ASP A 68 -1.27 -21.73 -2.02
CA ASP A 68 -0.63 -20.45 -2.22
C ASP A 68 -0.97 -19.43 -1.12
N ALA A 69 -1.49 -19.89 0.03
CA ALA A 69 -1.75 -19.07 1.20
C ALA A 69 -0.47 -18.46 1.83
N HIS A 70 0.72 -18.88 1.37
CA HIS A 70 1.99 -18.36 1.86
C HIS A 70 2.48 -17.20 0.99
N ALA A 71 2.62 -16.04 1.63
CA ALA A 71 3.20 -14.83 1.04
C ALA A 71 4.59 -15.04 0.40
N ASN A 72 5.28 -16.14 0.75
CA ASN A 72 6.59 -16.51 0.21
C ASN A 72 6.59 -16.72 -1.31
N LEU A 73 5.44 -17.00 -1.93
CA LEU A 73 5.33 -17.12 -3.40
C LEU A 73 5.52 -15.78 -4.13
N LEU A 74 5.33 -14.67 -3.43
CA LEU A 74 5.49 -13.33 -3.98
C LEU A 74 6.88 -12.76 -3.70
N THR A 75 7.72 -13.46 -2.93
CA THR A 75 9.08 -13.05 -2.56
C THR A 75 10.15 -13.70 -3.44
N LYS A 76 11.35 -13.12 -3.43
CA LYS A 76 12.45 -13.56 -4.32
C LYS A 76 13.03 -14.93 -3.95
N ASN A 77 13.15 -15.26 -2.65
CA ASN A 77 13.71 -16.51 -2.13
C ASN A 77 13.48 -16.62 -0.62
N GLU A 78 13.93 -17.73 0.01
CA GLU A 78 13.93 -17.93 1.46
C GLU A 78 14.79 -16.89 2.22
N GLU A 79 15.77 -16.26 1.56
CA GLU A 79 16.61 -15.17 2.08
C GLU A 79 16.12 -13.77 1.69
N SER A 80 14.82 -13.61 1.48
CA SER A 80 14.27 -12.30 1.12
C SER A 80 14.54 -11.24 2.20
N ASN A 81 14.88 -10.02 1.77
CA ASN A 81 15.04 -8.90 2.67
C ASN A 81 13.75 -8.61 3.42
N LEU A 82 13.87 -8.36 4.72
CA LEU A 82 12.78 -7.84 5.52
C LEU A 82 12.88 -6.32 5.56
N TYR A 83 11.74 -5.66 5.35
CA TYR A 83 11.65 -4.22 5.44
C TYR A 83 10.78 -3.79 6.61
N LYS A 84 11.08 -2.63 7.16
CA LYS A 84 10.26 -1.96 8.16
C LYS A 84 9.95 -0.56 7.69
N ILE A 85 8.67 -0.28 7.43
CA ILE A 85 8.20 1.08 7.20
C ILE A 85 7.68 1.67 8.51
N GLN A 86 8.01 2.94 8.76
CA GLN A 86 7.56 3.67 9.94
C GLN A 86 6.92 4.97 9.52
N PHE A 87 5.77 5.26 10.10
CA PHE A 87 5.05 6.52 9.95
C PHE A 87 5.04 7.22 11.29
N HIS A 88 5.58 8.42 11.36
CA HIS A 88 5.60 9.26 12.54
C HIS A 88 4.81 10.53 12.25
N ASN A 89 3.67 10.70 12.91
CA ASN A 89 2.93 11.97 12.89
C ASN A 89 3.57 12.88 13.92
N VAL A 90 4.29 13.87 13.44
CA VAL A 90 5.06 14.81 14.24
C VAL A 90 4.15 15.95 14.64
N LYS A 91 4.34 16.52 15.82
CA LYS A 91 3.70 17.76 16.20
C LYS A 91 4.19 18.87 15.28
N PRO A 92 3.30 19.70 14.69
CA PRO A 92 3.70 20.71 13.69
C PRO A 92 4.83 21.61 14.18
N GLU A 93 4.75 22.06 15.43
CA GLU A 93 5.76 22.90 16.07
C GLU A 93 7.10 22.21 16.33
N CYS A 94 7.14 20.88 16.22
CA CYS A 94 8.35 20.10 16.49
C CYS A 94 9.04 19.59 15.22
N LEU A 95 8.51 19.82 14.01
CA LEU A 95 8.97 19.17 12.79
C LEU A 95 10.46 19.42 12.51
N ASP A 96 10.94 20.65 12.63
CA ASP A 96 12.34 20.98 12.39
C ASP A 96 13.27 20.34 13.42
N ALA A 97 12.89 20.38 14.71
CA ALA A 97 13.64 19.73 15.77
C ALA A 97 13.67 18.21 15.64
N TYR A 98 12.56 17.63 15.20
CA TYR A 98 12.45 16.21 14.89
C TYR A 98 13.36 15.80 13.73
N ASN A 99 13.35 16.57 12.63
CA ASN A 99 14.20 16.31 11.47
C ASN A 99 15.68 16.38 11.86
N LYS A 100 16.07 17.43 12.60
CA LYS A 100 17.45 17.56 13.08
C LYS A 100 17.86 16.38 13.96
N LEU A 101 17.01 15.99 14.91
CA LEU A 101 17.27 14.84 15.78
C LEU A 101 17.43 13.52 14.99
N CYS A 102 16.65 13.33 13.93
CA CYS A 102 16.76 12.17 13.05
C CYS A 102 18.03 12.24 12.18
N GLU A 103 18.41 13.41 11.67
CA GLU A 103 19.63 13.64 10.91
C GLU A 103 20.89 13.36 11.73
N ASP A 104 20.88 13.68 13.01
CA ASP A 104 22.00 13.44 13.92
C ASP A 104 22.19 11.94 14.25
N VAL A 105 21.11 11.14 14.27
CA VAL A 105 21.15 9.77 14.81
C VAL A 105 21.01 8.68 13.73
N LEU A 106 20.12 8.85 12.75
CA LEU A 106 19.83 7.75 11.81
C LEU A 106 21.03 7.35 10.93
N PRO A 107 21.85 8.30 10.42
CA PRO A 107 23.02 7.94 9.62
C PRO A 107 24.04 7.11 10.39
N SER A 108 24.26 7.36 11.69
CA SER A 108 25.21 6.61 12.50
C SER A 108 24.80 5.15 12.65
N ILE A 109 23.50 4.88 12.82
CA ILE A 109 22.98 3.51 12.89
C ILE A 109 23.08 2.81 11.53
N HIS A 110 22.82 3.54 10.43
CA HIS A 110 22.93 3.00 9.09
C HIS A 110 24.37 2.67 8.69
N ALA A 111 25.32 3.52 9.06
CA ALA A 111 26.73 3.37 8.71
C ALA A 111 27.47 2.33 9.56
N ASP A 112 26.98 2.05 10.77
CA ASP A 112 27.62 1.13 11.69
C ASP A 112 27.30 -0.32 11.37
N LYS A 113 28.30 -1.07 10.89
CA LYS A 113 28.18 -2.49 10.57
C LYS A 113 27.82 -3.37 11.77
N TYR A 114 27.92 -2.86 12.99
CA TYR A 114 27.44 -3.54 14.19
C TYR A 114 25.93 -3.79 14.16
N TYR A 115 25.19 -2.90 13.50
CA TYR A 115 23.74 -3.05 13.30
C TYR A 115 23.45 -3.61 11.89
N PRO A 116 23.04 -4.89 11.75
CA PRO A 116 22.70 -5.46 10.44
C PRO A 116 21.39 -4.90 9.89
N CYS A 117 21.34 -3.59 9.69
CA CYS A 117 20.23 -2.88 9.08
C CYS A 117 20.73 -1.74 8.20
N GLU A 118 19.91 -1.35 7.25
CA GLU A 118 20.19 -0.26 6.32
C GLU A 118 19.01 0.70 6.30
N LEU A 119 19.27 2.00 6.40
CA LEU A 119 18.28 3.02 6.10
C LEU A 119 18.14 3.10 4.59
N VAL A 120 16.98 2.72 4.07
CA VAL A 120 16.66 2.82 2.63
C VAL A 120 16.34 4.27 2.29
N GLY A 121 15.54 4.92 3.12
CA GLY A 121 15.22 6.33 2.95
C GLY A 121 14.42 6.89 4.11
N THR A 122 14.44 8.20 4.20
CA THR A 122 13.66 8.99 5.17
C THR A 122 13.16 10.27 4.51
N TRP A 123 11.87 10.55 4.67
CA TRP A 123 11.17 11.59 3.96
C TRP A 123 10.18 12.32 4.87
N ASN A 124 9.89 13.57 4.54
CA ASN A 124 8.73 14.29 5.06
C ASN A 124 7.64 14.33 3.99
N THR A 125 6.39 14.16 4.38
CA THR A 125 5.25 14.26 3.47
C THR A 125 5.04 15.73 3.07
N TRP A 126 5.02 15.97 1.76
CA TRP A 126 4.71 17.28 1.18
C TRP A 126 3.22 17.42 0.87
N TYR A 127 2.65 16.40 0.22
CA TYR A 127 1.21 16.30 -0.03
C TYR A 127 0.67 14.96 0.47
N GLY A 128 -0.49 14.98 1.08
CA GLY A 128 -1.14 13.88 1.78
C GLY A 128 -1.22 14.15 3.26
N GLU A 129 -0.89 13.18 4.11
CA GLU A 129 -0.87 13.33 5.57
C GLU A 129 0.22 14.34 5.99
N GLN A 130 -0.18 15.54 6.42
CA GLN A 130 0.75 16.61 6.79
C GLN A 130 1.52 16.28 8.06
N ASP A 131 2.72 16.87 8.21
CA ASP A 131 3.60 16.69 9.37
C ASP A 131 3.93 15.21 9.66
N GLN A 132 3.87 14.38 8.62
CA GLN A 132 4.23 12.97 8.72
C GLN A 132 5.63 12.72 8.17
N ALA A 133 6.49 12.11 8.99
CA ALA A 133 7.77 11.56 8.55
C ALA A 133 7.63 10.06 8.24
N VAL A 134 8.24 9.62 7.16
CA VAL A 134 8.26 8.23 6.71
C VAL A 134 9.69 7.73 6.69
N HIS A 135 9.95 6.56 7.31
CA HIS A 135 11.26 5.92 7.29
C HIS A 135 11.12 4.50 6.78
N LEU A 136 11.99 4.09 5.86
CA LEU A 136 12.07 2.73 5.35
C LEU A 136 13.43 2.14 5.69
N TRP A 137 13.43 1.01 6.40
CA TRP A 137 14.60 0.25 6.79
C TRP A 137 14.60 -1.12 6.12
N ARG A 138 15.78 -1.60 5.78
CA ARG A 138 16.01 -2.95 5.27
C ARG A 138 16.88 -3.76 6.24
N TYR A 139 16.51 -5.02 6.42
CA TYR A 139 17.23 -6.00 7.23
C TYR A 139 17.59 -7.18 6.33
N ARG A 140 18.87 -7.22 5.89
CA ARG A 140 19.40 -8.37 5.17
C ARG A 140 19.53 -9.55 6.15
N GLY A 141 19.02 -10.72 5.79
CA GLY A 141 18.90 -11.87 6.70
C GLY A 141 17.58 -11.92 7.49
N GLY A 142 16.58 -11.07 7.13
CA GLY A 142 15.18 -11.23 7.55
C GLY A 142 14.93 -10.99 9.04
N TYR A 143 14.05 -11.81 9.63
CA TYR A 143 13.63 -11.69 11.03
C TYR A 143 14.78 -11.89 12.06
N PRO A 144 15.75 -12.81 11.86
CA PRO A 144 16.91 -12.91 12.74
C PRO A 144 17.71 -11.61 12.82
N ALA A 145 18.01 -10.98 11.69
CA ALA A 145 18.72 -9.70 11.63
C ALA A 145 17.92 -8.59 12.35
N LEU A 146 16.62 -8.50 12.13
CA LEU A 146 15.76 -7.56 12.85
C LEU A 146 15.84 -7.77 14.36
N THR A 147 15.76 -9.03 14.82
CA THR A 147 15.82 -9.36 16.26
C THR A 147 17.15 -8.95 16.86
N GLU A 148 18.24 -9.22 16.16
CA GLU A 148 19.60 -8.84 16.57
C GLU A 148 19.75 -7.33 16.72
N VAL A 149 19.33 -6.55 15.70
CA VAL A 149 19.35 -5.08 15.73
C VAL A 149 18.51 -4.55 16.90
N MET A 150 17.31 -5.09 17.12
CA MET A 150 16.44 -4.63 18.19
C MET A 150 17.04 -4.88 19.57
N ASN A 151 17.74 -6.01 19.77
CA ASN A 151 18.42 -6.32 21.03
C ASN A 151 19.62 -5.40 21.26
N LYS A 152 20.44 -5.15 20.24
CA LYS A 152 21.56 -4.23 20.30
C LYS A 152 21.14 -2.80 20.60
N LEU A 153 20.13 -2.29 19.87
CA LEU A 153 19.62 -0.93 20.06
C LEU A 153 18.96 -0.71 21.44
N ARG A 154 18.38 -1.74 22.05
CA ARG A 154 17.85 -1.65 23.43
C ARG A 154 18.93 -1.38 24.46
N GLN A 155 20.15 -1.86 24.23
CA GLN A 155 21.30 -1.71 25.11
C GLN A 155 22.06 -0.39 24.86
N ASN A 156 21.83 0.24 23.70
CA ASN A 156 22.47 1.50 23.35
C ASN A 156 21.81 2.66 24.07
N LYS A 157 22.54 3.33 24.98
CA LYS A 157 22.06 4.43 25.80
C LYS A 157 21.68 5.67 24.98
N GLU A 158 22.46 5.99 23.94
CA GLU A 158 22.23 7.12 23.06
C GLU A 158 20.95 6.90 22.24
N PHE A 159 20.77 5.70 21.69
CA PHE A 159 19.55 5.36 20.98
C PHE A 159 18.31 5.39 21.90
N THR A 160 18.48 4.97 23.16
CA THR A 160 17.39 5.03 24.14
C THR A 160 17.00 6.48 24.47
N ALA A 161 18.02 7.37 24.63
CA ALA A 161 17.79 8.80 24.81
C ALA A 161 17.11 9.43 23.59
N TYR A 162 17.61 9.12 22.39
CA TYR A 162 16.97 9.51 21.13
C TYR A 162 15.49 9.11 21.06
N ARG A 163 15.18 7.84 21.37
CA ARG A 163 13.78 7.36 21.36
C ARG A 163 12.90 8.11 22.34
N LYS A 164 13.41 8.43 23.51
CA LYS A 164 12.69 9.20 24.54
C LYS A 164 12.41 10.61 24.06
N GLU A 165 13.40 11.30 23.52
CA GLU A 165 13.27 12.66 23.03
C GLU A 165 12.33 12.74 21.83
N ARG A 166 12.55 11.90 20.83
CA ARG A 166 11.66 11.78 19.68
C ARG A 166 10.19 11.54 20.10
N GLY A 167 9.98 10.71 21.14
CA GLY A 167 8.64 10.38 21.62
C GLY A 167 7.84 11.60 22.09
N LYS A 168 8.48 12.65 22.58
CA LYS A 168 7.83 13.89 23.02
C LYS A 168 7.32 14.73 21.84
N MET A 169 7.94 14.58 20.67
CA MET A 169 7.66 15.32 19.44
C MET A 169 6.55 14.68 18.59
N LEU A 170 6.05 13.49 18.97
CA LEU A 170 5.09 12.73 18.17
C LEU A 170 3.67 12.84 18.70
N LEU A 171 2.72 12.99 17.78
CA LEU A 171 1.29 12.79 18.02
C LEU A 171 0.94 11.30 17.99
N SER A 172 1.48 10.59 17.01
CA SER A 172 1.30 9.17 16.86
C SER A 172 2.44 8.53 16.08
N ARG A 173 2.53 7.21 16.15
CA ARG A 173 3.49 6.43 15.36
C ARG A 173 2.93 5.06 15.05
N ARG A 174 3.23 4.56 13.86
CA ARG A 174 2.94 3.19 13.45
C ARG A 174 4.08 2.63 12.64
N ASN A 175 4.18 1.32 12.59
CA ASN A 175 5.12 0.62 11.71
C ASN A 175 4.47 -0.63 11.15
N GLN A 176 5.09 -1.15 10.09
CA GLN A 176 4.74 -2.42 9.48
C GLN A 176 6.05 -3.14 9.12
N LEU A 177 6.03 -4.47 9.23
CA LEU A 177 7.05 -5.32 8.63
C LEU A 177 6.55 -5.80 7.28
N LEU A 178 7.42 -5.71 6.29
CA LEU A 178 7.08 -5.89 4.89
C LEU A 178 8.06 -6.87 4.24
N LEU A 179 7.58 -7.58 3.23
CA LEU A 179 8.39 -8.27 2.24
C LEU A 179 8.32 -7.52 0.91
N GLU A 180 9.36 -7.64 0.11
CA GLU A 180 9.39 -7.09 -1.25
C GLU A 180 8.77 -8.05 -2.25
N PHE A 181 8.10 -7.51 -3.27
CA PHE A 181 7.65 -8.31 -4.41
C PHE A 181 8.82 -8.78 -5.25
N SER A 182 8.83 -10.05 -5.60
CA SER A 182 9.91 -10.69 -6.40
C SER A 182 10.14 -10.06 -7.78
N PHE A 183 9.11 -9.47 -8.35
CA PHE A 183 9.13 -8.85 -9.68
C PHE A 183 9.49 -7.37 -9.65
N TRP A 184 9.65 -6.78 -8.46
CA TRP A 184 10.01 -5.36 -8.32
C TRP A 184 11.51 -5.17 -8.11
N ASN A 185 12.00 -3.97 -8.45
CA ASN A 185 13.39 -3.62 -8.18
C ASN A 185 13.65 -3.49 -6.68
N GLU A 186 14.84 -3.90 -6.26
CA GLU A 186 15.33 -3.62 -4.92
C GLU A 186 15.68 -2.12 -4.82
N PRO A 187 15.22 -1.43 -3.74
CA PRO A 187 15.60 -0.04 -3.53
C PRO A 187 17.11 0.13 -3.39
N VAL A 188 17.67 1.08 -4.12
CA VAL A 188 19.09 1.47 -4.07
C VAL A 188 19.22 2.96 -3.83
N PRO A 189 20.31 3.44 -3.20
CA PRO A 189 20.60 4.86 -3.07
C PRO A 189 20.47 5.59 -4.40
N ARG A 190 19.99 6.82 -4.35
CA ARG A 190 19.68 7.63 -5.54
C ARG A 190 20.20 9.05 -5.33
N GLU A 191 20.82 9.58 -6.37
CA GLU A 191 21.18 10.99 -6.40
C GLU A 191 19.94 11.83 -6.76
N GLY A 192 19.88 13.03 -6.16
CA GLY A 192 18.78 13.94 -6.33
C GLY A 192 19.10 15.16 -7.19
N PRO A 193 18.18 16.12 -7.17
CA PRO A 193 16.95 16.15 -6.39
C PRO A 193 15.82 15.31 -7.01
N ASN A 194 15.10 14.54 -6.18
CA ASN A 194 13.89 13.83 -6.57
C ASN A 194 12.76 14.10 -5.56
N ILE A 195 11.53 13.95 -6.02
CA ILE A 195 10.37 13.76 -5.17
C ILE A 195 9.98 12.28 -5.17
N TYR A 196 9.36 11.83 -4.10
CA TYR A 196 8.94 10.44 -3.97
C TYR A 196 7.43 10.36 -3.80
N GLU A 197 6.80 9.37 -4.45
CA GLU A 197 5.40 9.04 -4.20
C GLU A 197 5.33 7.69 -3.50
N LEU A 198 4.74 7.66 -2.31
CA LEU A 198 4.36 6.43 -1.62
C LEU A 198 2.87 6.20 -1.83
N ARG A 199 2.54 5.22 -2.65
CA ARG A 199 1.17 4.76 -2.84
C ARG A 199 0.92 3.55 -1.96
N SER A 200 -0.02 3.69 -1.05
CA SER A 200 -0.41 2.63 -0.11
C SER A 200 -1.81 2.13 -0.48
N TYR A 201 -1.95 0.82 -0.63
CA TYR A 201 -3.21 0.18 -0.98
C TYR A 201 -3.57 -0.82 0.10
N GLN A 202 -4.74 -0.69 0.68
CA GLN A 202 -5.34 -1.74 1.47
C GLN A 202 -6.20 -2.61 0.57
N LEU A 203 -5.80 -3.86 0.42
CA LEU A 203 -6.50 -4.83 -0.40
C LEU A 203 -7.58 -5.55 0.40
N ARG A 204 -8.54 -6.10 -0.31
CA ARG A 204 -9.49 -7.05 0.26
C ARG A 204 -8.75 -8.29 0.74
N PRO A 205 -9.10 -8.85 1.91
CA PRO A 205 -8.49 -10.09 2.39
C PRO A 205 -8.55 -11.21 1.34
N GLY A 206 -7.42 -11.90 1.16
CA GLY A 206 -7.30 -13.00 0.21
C GLY A 206 -6.93 -12.60 -1.22
N THR A 207 -6.76 -11.30 -1.54
CA THR A 207 -6.49 -10.83 -2.91
C THR A 207 -5.04 -10.42 -3.18
N MET A 208 -4.14 -10.60 -2.22
CA MET A 208 -2.74 -10.19 -2.35
C MET A 208 -2.00 -10.88 -3.50
N ILE A 209 -2.23 -12.19 -3.68
CA ILE A 209 -1.60 -12.96 -4.74
C ILE A 209 -2.12 -12.54 -6.11
N GLU A 210 -3.43 -12.34 -6.23
CA GLU A 210 -4.05 -11.85 -7.46
C GLU A 210 -3.49 -10.47 -7.83
N TRP A 211 -3.40 -9.55 -6.87
CA TRP A 211 -2.76 -8.25 -7.03
C TRP A 211 -1.33 -8.37 -7.54
N GLY A 212 -0.51 -9.21 -6.87
CA GLY A 212 0.87 -9.44 -7.25
C GLY A 212 1.03 -9.99 -8.67
N ASN A 213 0.16 -10.90 -9.09
CA ASN A 213 0.18 -11.47 -10.44
C ASN A 213 -0.11 -10.43 -11.53
N TYR A 214 -1.05 -9.50 -11.30
CA TYR A 214 -1.30 -8.40 -12.23
C TYR A 214 -0.14 -7.42 -12.26
N TRP A 215 0.38 -7.04 -11.12
CA TRP A 215 1.49 -6.09 -11.05
C TRP A 215 2.82 -6.65 -11.57
N ALA A 216 3.03 -7.96 -11.48
CA ALA A 216 4.19 -8.61 -12.10
C ALA A 216 4.28 -8.37 -13.63
N ARG A 217 3.14 -8.17 -14.28
CA ARG A 217 3.07 -7.80 -15.70
C ARG A 217 3.12 -6.29 -15.90
N ALA A 218 2.40 -5.58 -15.05
CA ALA A 218 2.25 -4.13 -15.16
C ALA A 218 3.53 -3.36 -14.92
N ILE A 219 4.42 -3.88 -14.08
CA ILE A 219 5.63 -3.15 -13.69
C ILE A 219 6.54 -2.86 -14.89
N GLY A 220 6.60 -3.75 -15.87
CA GLY A 220 7.34 -3.56 -17.11
C GLY A 220 6.87 -2.33 -17.90
N LEU A 221 5.56 -2.02 -17.86
CA LEU A 221 4.95 -0.86 -18.50
C LEU A 221 5.24 0.47 -17.76
N ARG A 222 5.87 0.41 -16.59
CA ARG A 222 6.12 1.54 -15.70
C ARG A 222 7.57 1.72 -15.31
N GLN A 223 8.51 1.05 -15.98
CA GLN A 223 9.94 1.09 -15.64
C GLN A 223 10.81 1.85 -16.64
N HIS A 224 10.25 2.49 -17.64
CA HIS A 224 10.99 3.14 -18.71
C HIS A 224 11.99 4.19 -18.22
N ASN A 225 11.66 4.93 -17.16
CA ASN A 225 12.48 6.01 -16.61
C ASN A 225 13.08 5.67 -15.23
N ARG A 226 13.09 4.38 -14.83
CA ARG A 226 13.57 3.92 -13.51
C ARG A 226 12.85 4.56 -12.33
N GLU A 227 11.62 5.00 -12.51
CA GLU A 227 10.80 5.61 -11.45
C GLU A 227 10.32 4.60 -10.40
N ALA A 228 10.25 3.32 -10.73
CA ALA A 228 9.84 2.27 -9.81
C ALA A 228 10.98 1.94 -8.83
N VAL A 229 10.88 2.44 -7.61
CA VAL A 229 11.92 2.31 -6.57
C VAL A 229 11.76 1.00 -5.81
N GLY A 230 10.55 0.67 -5.35
CA GLY A 230 10.30 -0.55 -4.59
C GLY A 230 8.81 -0.85 -4.45
N GLY A 231 8.49 -2.13 -4.36
CA GLY A 231 7.13 -2.61 -4.12
C GLY A 231 7.11 -3.62 -2.98
N PHE A 232 6.25 -3.39 -2.00
CA PHE A 232 6.25 -4.13 -0.74
C PHE A 232 4.85 -4.54 -0.34
N PHE A 233 4.75 -5.60 0.48
CA PHE A 233 3.49 -6.00 1.08
C PHE A 233 3.67 -6.40 2.54
N SER A 234 2.64 -6.12 3.35
CA SER A 234 2.71 -6.25 4.81
C SER A 234 2.66 -7.70 5.28
N GLN A 235 3.47 -8.00 6.31
CA GLN A 235 3.47 -9.25 7.06
C GLN A 235 3.00 -9.05 8.49
N ILE A 236 3.35 -7.92 9.09
CA ILE A 236 2.98 -7.56 10.47
C ILE A 236 2.56 -6.09 10.48
N GLY A 237 1.58 -5.78 11.32
CA GLY A 237 0.92 -4.51 11.42
C GLY A 237 -0.44 -4.54 10.74
N ASN A 238 -0.79 -3.50 9.98
CA ASN A 238 -2.00 -3.54 9.16
C ASN A 238 -1.78 -4.51 8.00
N LEU A 239 -2.59 -5.57 7.94
CA LEU A 239 -2.46 -6.65 6.95
C LEU A 239 -3.12 -6.30 5.62
N TYR A 240 -2.75 -7.02 4.58
CA TYR A 240 -3.19 -6.79 3.20
C TYR A 240 -2.85 -5.39 2.67
N MET A 241 -1.80 -4.78 3.24
CA MET A 241 -1.26 -3.52 2.73
C MET A 241 -0.21 -3.79 1.67
N VAL A 242 -0.29 -3.03 0.60
CA VAL A 242 0.73 -2.92 -0.43
C VAL A 242 1.27 -1.49 -0.43
N HIS A 243 2.56 -1.35 -0.57
CA HIS A 243 3.22 -0.06 -0.72
C HIS A 243 4.06 -0.06 -1.99
N HIS A 244 3.78 0.90 -2.88
CA HIS A 244 4.58 1.17 -4.06
C HIS A 244 5.32 2.49 -3.87
N LEU A 245 6.64 2.44 -3.90
CA LEU A 245 7.51 3.61 -3.81
C LEU A 245 8.00 3.97 -5.20
N TRP A 246 7.75 5.21 -5.59
CA TRP A 246 8.13 5.79 -6.87
C TRP A 246 9.01 7.02 -6.66
N ALA A 247 9.93 7.29 -7.60
CA ALA A 247 10.72 8.51 -7.63
C ALA A 247 10.50 9.25 -8.93
N TYR A 248 10.36 10.57 -8.85
CA TYR A 248 10.19 11.44 -10.00
C TYR A 248 11.07 12.68 -9.82
N LYS A 249 11.45 13.30 -10.93
CA LYS A 249 12.17 14.56 -10.89
C LYS A 249 11.33 15.67 -10.24
N ASP A 250 10.04 15.72 -10.60
CA ASP A 250 9.08 16.73 -10.15
C ASP A 250 7.62 16.21 -10.34
N LEU A 251 6.63 17.03 -9.97
CA LEU A 251 5.22 16.68 -10.12
C LEU A 251 4.78 16.59 -11.60
N GLN A 252 5.39 17.38 -12.50
CA GLN A 252 5.06 17.31 -13.91
C GLN A 252 5.54 16.00 -14.53
N SER A 253 6.79 15.60 -14.27
CA SER A 253 7.31 14.32 -14.76
C SER A 253 6.52 13.12 -14.19
N ARG A 254 6.00 13.23 -12.95
CA ARG A 254 5.06 12.24 -12.42
C ARG A 254 3.78 12.16 -13.24
N GLU A 255 3.18 13.29 -13.60
CA GLU A 255 1.96 13.33 -14.41
C GLU A 255 2.22 12.76 -15.80
N ASP A 256 3.28 13.20 -16.46
CA ASP A 256 3.67 12.74 -17.79
C ASP A 256 3.90 11.23 -17.86
N THR A 257 4.64 10.67 -16.89
CA THR A 257 4.86 9.23 -16.77
C THR A 257 3.55 8.45 -16.55
N ARG A 258 2.66 8.98 -15.74
CA ARG A 258 1.35 8.35 -15.49
C ARG A 258 0.45 8.40 -16.71
N ASN A 259 0.47 9.51 -17.45
CA ASN A 259 -0.29 9.65 -18.69
C ASN A 259 0.28 8.75 -19.80
N ALA A 260 1.60 8.64 -19.92
CA ALA A 260 2.24 7.73 -20.86
C ALA A 260 1.85 6.27 -20.62
N ALA A 261 1.70 5.84 -19.36
CA ALA A 261 1.27 4.47 -19.05
C ALA A 261 -0.12 4.12 -19.64
N TRP A 262 -1.02 5.11 -19.80
CA TRP A 262 -2.33 4.87 -20.42
C TRP A 262 -2.27 4.64 -21.93
N GLN A 263 -1.14 4.94 -22.56
CA GLN A 263 -0.91 4.65 -23.98
C GLN A 263 -0.32 3.25 -24.20
N GLU A 264 0.15 2.61 -23.13
CA GLU A 264 0.74 1.26 -23.18
C GLU A 264 -0.35 0.20 -23.32
N GLU A 265 -0.13 -0.72 -24.26
CA GLU A 265 -1.03 -1.86 -24.45
C GLU A 265 -1.07 -2.74 -23.19
N GLY A 266 -2.27 -3.06 -22.73
CA GLY A 266 -2.49 -3.88 -21.53
C GLY A 266 -2.59 -3.10 -20.21
N TRP A 267 -2.21 -1.82 -20.15
CA TRP A 267 -2.32 -1.05 -18.92
C TRP A 267 -3.75 -0.91 -18.41
N HIS A 268 -4.70 -0.63 -19.31
CA HIS A 268 -6.11 -0.54 -18.96
C HIS A 268 -6.67 -1.84 -18.37
N GLU A 269 -6.19 -3.00 -18.86
CA GLU A 269 -6.58 -4.31 -18.35
C GLU A 269 -6.10 -4.51 -16.91
N VAL A 270 -4.82 -4.16 -16.63
CA VAL A 270 -4.27 -4.21 -15.27
C VAL A 270 -5.09 -3.36 -14.32
N VAL A 271 -5.41 -2.12 -14.70
CA VAL A 271 -6.22 -1.22 -13.88
C VAL A 271 -7.61 -1.79 -13.64
N TYR A 272 -8.25 -2.33 -14.68
CA TYR A 272 -9.59 -2.93 -14.60
C TYR A 272 -9.65 -4.08 -13.59
N TYR A 273 -8.64 -4.93 -13.54
CA TYR A 273 -8.61 -6.07 -12.61
C TYR A 273 -8.07 -5.73 -11.22
N THR A 274 -7.20 -4.76 -11.09
CA THR A 274 -6.59 -4.44 -9.78
C THR A 274 -7.41 -3.47 -8.95
N VAL A 275 -8.09 -2.50 -9.55
CA VAL A 275 -8.89 -1.51 -8.82
C VAL A 275 -10.00 -2.15 -7.96
N PRO A 276 -10.76 -3.17 -8.43
CA PRO A 276 -11.76 -3.84 -7.60
C PRO A 276 -11.20 -4.57 -6.37
N LEU A 277 -9.90 -4.86 -6.33
CA LEU A 277 -9.25 -5.52 -5.19
C LEU A 277 -8.96 -4.55 -4.04
N ILE A 278 -9.05 -3.25 -4.29
CA ILE A 278 -8.71 -2.20 -3.34
C ILE A 278 -9.91 -1.89 -2.46
N GLN A 279 -9.70 -1.82 -1.15
CA GLN A 279 -10.65 -1.27 -0.18
C GLN A 279 -10.39 0.20 0.11
N HIS A 280 -9.11 0.56 0.26
CA HIS A 280 -8.67 1.91 0.55
C HIS A 280 -7.31 2.15 -0.10
N MET A 281 -7.06 3.37 -0.54
CA MET A 281 -5.73 3.75 -1.03
C MET A 281 -5.39 5.20 -0.68
N ASP A 282 -4.11 5.40 -0.39
CA ASP A 282 -3.50 6.70 -0.13
C ASP A 282 -2.35 6.95 -1.10
N SER A 283 -2.15 8.20 -1.42
CA SER A 283 -0.95 8.68 -2.11
C SER A 283 -0.32 9.80 -1.30
N ARG A 284 0.99 9.68 -1.06
CA ARG A 284 1.81 10.70 -0.40
C ARG A 284 2.91 11.12 -1.34
N ILE A 285 3.03 12.43 -1.54
CA ILE A 285 4.23 13.02 -2.16
C ILE A 285 5.16 13.42 -1.02
N MET A 286 6.39 12.96 -1.10
CA MET A 286 7.37 13.05 -0.03
C MET A 286 8.66 13.67 -0.55
N ILE A 287 9.30 14.47 0.31
CA ILE A 287 10.60 15.07 0.05
C ILE A 287 11.63 14.40 0.96
N PRO A 288 12.77 13.96 0.43
CA PRO A 288 13.81 13.33 1.24
C PRO A 288 14.38 14.33 2.25
N THR A 289 14.67 13.83 3.46
CA THR A 289 15.45 14.60 4.44
C THR A 289 16.94 14.50 4.10
N LYS A 290 17.78 15.36 4.69
CA LYS A 290 19.23 15.33 4.48
C LYS A 290 19.88 14.00 4.87
N ALA A 291 19.27 13.28 5.83
CA ALA A 291 19.75 11.96 6.26
C ALA A 291 19.35 10.82 5.31
N SER A 292 18.53 11.07 4.29
CA SER A 292 18.05 10.02 3.40
C SER A 292 19.15 9.59 2.41
N PRO A 293 19.43 8.27 2.26
CA PRO A 293 20.28 7.76 1.19
C PRO A 293 19.66 7.93 -0.21
N MET A 294 18.37 8.18 -0.28
CA MET A 294 17.63 8.53 -1.49
C MET A 294 17.32 10.01 -1.48
N GLN A 295 17.99 10.76 -2.39
CA GLN A 295 17.85 12.20 -2.56
C GLN A 295 17.04 12.56 -3.80
#